data_653d5bdb2442ddd868bba75d32c584c5
#
_entry.id   653d5bdb2442ddd868bba75d32c584c5
#
_cell.length_a   1.000
_cell.length_b   1.000
_cell.length_c   1.000
_cell.angle_alpha   90.00
_cell.angle_beta   90.00
_cell.angle_gamma   90.00
#
_symmetry.space_group_name_H-M   'P 1'
#
loop_
_entity.id
_entity.type
_entity.pdbx_description
1 polymer ?
#
loop_
_entity_poly.entity_id
_entity_poly.type
_entity_poly.pdbx_seq_one_letter_code
_entity_poly.pdbx_strand_id
1 'polypeptide(L)'
;MKKICVYGKGGIGKSTTVTNVAAAMANMGLKVAVVGCDPKADTTRCLTGRRIPTVLDRLKTSTQASMAVVGYGGILCMESGGPEPGTGCAGRGIASALREIQQQDLLADRDVVIYDVLGDVVCGGFSMPLRENIAQDVYLVTTADFMALYAANNICK
;
A
#
# COMPACT_ATOMS: atom_id res chain seq x y z
N MET A 1 -5.55 12.47 -11.38
CA MET A 1 -5.04 11.57 -10.31
C MET A 1 -4.14 10.52 -10.93
N LYS A 2 -2.87 10.46 -10.51
CA LYS A 2 -1.91 9.42 -10.92
C LYS A 2 -1.86 8.32 -9.86
N LYS A 3 -1.94 7.07 -10.27
CA LYS A 3 -1.88 5.91 -9.37
C LYS A 3 -0.66 5.06 -9.69
N ILE A 4 0.16 4.81 -8.68
CA ILE A 4 1.46 4.15 -8.77
C ILE A 4 1.47 2.95 -7.84
N CYS A 5 1.93 1.80 -8.33
CA CYS A 5 2.26 0.65 -7.49
C CYS A 5 3.77 0.51 -7.34
N VAL A 6 4.21 0.29 -6.12
CA VAL A 6 5.61 -0.01 -5.81
C VAL A 6 5.70 -1.42 -5.27
N TYR A 7 6.42 -2.28 -5.99
CA TYR A 7 6.66 -3.67 -5.62
C TYR A 7 8.12 -3.88 -5.23
N GLY A 8 8.40 -4.95 -4.56
CA GLY A 8 9.75 -5.37 -4.20
C GLY A 8 9.75 -6.32 -3.00
N LYS A 9 10.82 -7.09 -2.87
CA LYS A 9 11.04 -8.03 -1.77
C LYS A 9 10.94 -7.33 -0.41
N GLY A 10 10.49 -8.04 0.61
CA GLY A 10 10.49 -7.54 1.98
C GLY A 10 11.90 -7.17 2.48
N GLY A 11 12.02 -6.09 3.23
CA GLY A 11 13.26 -5.67 3.87
C GLY A 11 14.26 -4.91 3.00
N ILE A 12 14.01 -4.70 1.70
CA ILE A 12 14.94 -3.98 0.79
C ILE A 12 14.82 -2.45 0.82
N GLY A 13 13.98 -1.90 1.68
CA GLY A 13 13.77 -0.46 1.78
C GLY A 13 12.62 0.09 0.92
N LYS A 14 11.75 -0.77 0.38
CA LYS A 14 10.60 -0.38 -0.45
C LYS A 14 9.71 0.66 0.24
N SER A 15 9.20 0.36 1.43
CA SER A 15 8.33 1.28 2.19
C SER A 15 9.05 2.57 2.59
N THR A 16 10.37 2.50 2.88
CA THR A 16 11.20 3.69 3.10
C THR A 16 11.25 4.56 1.85
N THR A 17 11.45 3.97 0.68
CA THR A 17 11.43 4.70 -0.60
C THR A 17 10.06 5.34 -0.84
N VAL A 18 8.97 4.58 -0.68
CA VAL A 18 7.59 5.05 -0.85
C VAL A 18 7.30 6.25 0.04
N THR A 19 7.60 6.17 1.33
CA THR A 19 7.28 7.24 2.28
C THR A 19 8.10 8.51 2.04
N ASN A 20 9.38 8.37 1.66
CA ASN A 20 10.21 9.53 1.31
C ASN A 20 9.76 10.20 0.00
N VAL A 21 9.41 9.41 -1.01
CA VAL A 21 8.85 9.95 -2.27
C VAL A 21 7.53 10.65 -2.01
N ALA A 22 6.63 10.05 -1.22
CA ALA A 22 5.37 10.67 -0.84
C ALA A 22 5.58 12.00 -0.09
N ALA A 23 6.52 12.04 0.85
CA ALA A 23 6.87 13.26 1.58
C ALA A 23 7.43 14.36 0.65
N ALA A 24 8.31 13.99 -0.29
CA ALA A 24 8.85 14.92 -1.28
C ALA A 24 7.73 15.51 -2.17
N MET A 25 6.81 14.66 -2.66
CA MET A 25 5.66 15.10 -3.46
C MET A 25 4.72 16.03 -2.67
N ALA A 26 4.46 15.73 -1.39
CA ALA A 26 3.65 16.59 -0.53
C ALA A 26 4.33 17.96 -0.30
N ASN A 27 5.65 17.99 -0.12
CA ASN A 27 6.41 19.23 -0.01
C ASN A 27 6.40 20.06 -1.31
N MET A 28 6.15 19.42 -2.46
CA MET A 28 5.93 20.12 -3.74
C MET A 28 4.48 20.62 -3.90
N GLY A 29 3.63 20.46 -2.89
CA GLY A 29 2.24 20.94 -2.89
C GLY A 29 1.23 19.94 -3.48
N LEU A 30 1.62 18.70 -3.78
CA LEU A 30 0.71 17.69 -4.30
C LEU A 30 -0.11 17.05 -3.18
N LYS A 31 -1.37 16.76 -3.44
CA LYS A 31 -2.24 15.99 -2.57
C LYS A 31 -1.94 14.50 -2.74
N VAL A 32 -1.21 13.93 -1.82
CA VAL A 32 -0.72 12.54 -1.89
C VAL A 32 -1.53 11.61 -0.98
N ALA A 33 -1.75 10.38 -1.42
CA ALA A 33 -2.17 9.27 -0.57
C ALA A 33 -1.17 8.12 -0.65
N VAL A 34 -0.97 7.43 0.48
CA VAL A 34 -0.19 6.20 0.58
C VAL A 34 -1.07 5.10 1.14
N VAL A 35 -1.13 3.99 0.42
CA VAL A 35 -1.89 2.79 0.79
C VAL A 35 -0.90 1.65 1.01
N GLY A 36 -0.71 1.24 2.26
CA GLY A 36 0.11 0.07 2.61
C GLY A 36 -0.66 -1.22 2.31
N CYS A 37 -0.10 -2.05 1.44
CA CYS A 37 -0.65 -3.34 1.03
C CYS A 37 0.20 -4.50 1.57
N ASP A 38 0.66 -4.38 2.82
CA ASP A 38 1.39 -5.41 3.55
C ASP A 38 0.56 -5.81 4.79
N PRO A 39 0.40 -7.11 5.08
CA PRO A 39 -0.27 -7.57 6.30
C PRO A 39 0.32 -7.02 7.61
N LYS A 40 1.60 -6.63 7.60
CA LYS A 40 2.26 -6.02 8.76
C LYS A 40 1.72 -4.65 9.13
N ALA A 41 1.11 -3.94 8.16
CA ALA A 41 0.51 -2.62 8.32
C ALA A 41 1.47 -1.60 8.98
N ASP A 42 2.65 -1.46 8.40
CA ASP A 42 3.73 -0.60 8.92
C ASP A 42 4.29 0.40 7.89
N THR A 43 3.78 0.38 6.66
CA THR A 43 4.20 1.28 5.57
C THR A 43 4.10 2.75 5.98
N THR A 44 2.95 3.15 6.51
CA THR A 44 2.64 4.56 6.79
C THR A 44 3.16 5.05 8.14
N ARG A 45 3.80 4.19 8.92
CA ARG A 45 4.26 4.49 10.28
C ARG A 45 5.21 5.69 10.34
N CYS A 46 6.11 5.83 9.36
CA CYS A 46 7.04 6.97 9.31
C CYS A 46 6.32 8.31 9.00
N LEU A 47 5.19 8.26 8.29
CA LEU A 47 4.39 9.44 7.95
C LEU A 47 3.45 9.86 9.08
N THR A 48 2.97 8.88 9.86
CA THR A 48 1.96 9.11 10.93
C THR A 48 2.57 9.17 12.33
N GLY A 49 3.86 8.83 12.48
CA GLY A 49 4.55 8.75 13.77
C GLY A 49 4.06 7.59 14.67
N ARG A 50 3.08 6.82 14.23
CA ARG A 50 2.47 5.71 14.99
C ARG A 50 1.89 4.66 14.04
N ARG A 51 1.57 3.51 14.59
CA ARG A 51 0.76 2.51 13.89
C ARG A 51 -0.70 2.99 13.82
N ILE A 52 -1.32 2.86 12.66
CA ILE A 52 -2.72 3.25 12.46
C ILE A 52 -3.61 1.99 12.35
N PRO A 53 -4.89 2.06 12.71
CA PRO A 53 -5.83 0.96 12.49
C PRO A 53 -5.93 0.62 11.00
N THR A 54 -6.00 -0.66 10.68
CA THR A 54 -6.12 -1.11 9.30
C THR A 54 -7.56 -1.01 8.79
N VAL A 55 -7.71 -0.99 7.47
CA VAL A 55 -9.04 -1.05 6.84
C VAL A 55 -9.78 -2.32 7.27
N LEU A 56 -9.10 -3.47 7.29
CA LEU A 56 -9.70 -4.74 7.72
C LEU A 56 -10.13 -4.73 9.18
N ASP A 57 -9.37 -4.12 10.09
CA ASP A 57 -9.77 -4.00 11.51
C ASP A 57 -11.05 -3.18 11.64
N ARG A 58 -11.16 -2.10 10.87
CA ARG A 58 -12.34 -1.22 10.88
C ARG A 58 -13.57 -1.90 10.31
N LEU A 59 -13.42 -2.71 9.26
CA LEU A 59 -14.51 -3.52 8.71
C LEU A 59 -15.03 -4.54 9.73
N LYS A 60 -14.14 -5.16 10.50
CA LYS A 60 -14.54 -6.11 11.56
C LYS A 60 -15.31 -5.45 12.71
N THR A 61 -14.94 -4.24 13.07
CA THR A 61 -15.54 -3.52 14.22
C THR A 61 -16.78 -2.71 13.86
N SER A 62 -17.17 -2.68 12.57
CA SER A 62 -18.28 -1.86 12.07
C SER A 62 -18.21 -0.39 12.51
N THR A 63 -17.00 0.11 12.76
CA THR A 63 -16.80 1.47 13.28
C THR A 63 -16.93 2.46 12.14
N GLN A 64 -17.75 3.51 12.30
CA GLN A 64 -17.88 4.62 11.34
C GLN A 64 -16.64 5.54 11.28
N ALA A 65 -15.56 5.19 11.96
CA ALA A 65 -14.33 5.97 11.94
C ALA A 65 -13.69 5.93 10.54
N SER A 66 -13.17 7.05 10.08
CA SER A 66 -12.48 7.15 8.78
C SER A 66 -11.40 6.07 8.63
N MET A 67 -11.34 5.41 7.48
CA MET A 67 -10.32 4.41 7.13
C MET A 67 -8.96 5.05 6.85
N ALA A 68 -8.92 6.35 6.74
CA ALA A 68 -7.74 7.13 6.44
C ALA A 68 -7.31 7.99 7.62
N VAL A 69 -6.01 8.18 7.77
CA VAL A 69 -5.38 9.06 8.77
C VAL A 69 -4.51 10.05 8.03
N VAL A 70 -4.58 11.33 8.41
CA VAL A 70 -3.70 12.35 7.86
C VAL A 70 -2.34 12.28 8.56
N GLY A 71 -1.29 12.11 7.78
CA GLY A 71 0.11 12.08 8.20
C GLY A 71 0.88 13.33 7.82
N TYR A 72 2.21 13.19 7.76
CA TYR A 72 3.14 14.26 7.40
C TYR A 72 2.70 15.00 6.12
N GLY A 73 2.80 16.32 6.14
CA GLY A 73 2.52 17.15 4.94
C GLY A 73 1.10 17.04 4.38
N GLY A 74 0.13 16.55 5.17
CA GLY A 74 -1.24 16.33 4.69
C GLY A 74 -1.44 15.04 3.88
N ILE A 75 -0.44 14.14 3.86
CA ILE A 75 -0.53 12.86 3.18
C ILE A 75 -1.63 12.00 3.81
N LEU A 76 -2.53 11.49 2.98
CA LEU A 76 -3.57 10.56 3.41
C LEU A 76 -2.99 9.15 3.52
N CYS A 77 -2.99 8.59 4.72
CA CYS A 77 -2.37 7.31 5.05
C CYS A 77 -3.43 6.25 5.32
N MET A 78 -3.32 5.11 4.66
CA MET A 78 -4.17 3.94 4.87
C MET A 78 -3.32 2.67 4.91
N GLU A 79 -3.74 1.71 5.73
CA GLU A 79 -3.14 0.36 5.79
C GLU A 79 -4.24 -0.67 5.52
N SER A 80 -4.03 -1.52 4.54
CA SER A 80 -5.00 -2.58 4.25
C SER A 80 -5.13 -3.56 5.41
N GLY A 81 -4.02 -3.92 6.02
CA GLY A 81 -3.95 -4.98 7.00
C GLY A 81 -3.96 -6.37 6.38
N GLY A 82 -4.03 -7.38 7.23
CA GLY A 82 -4.10 -8.78 6.84
C GLY A 82 -4.95 -9.58 7.83
N PRO A 83 -5.28 -10.83 7.51
CA PRO A 83 -5.90 -11.73 8.46
C PRO A 83 -4.94 -12.02 9.61
N GLU A 84 -5.47 -12.49 10.71
CA GLU A 84 -4.64 -13.02 11.80
C GLU A 84 -3.79 -14.19 11.29
N PRO A 85 -2.55 -14.34 11.79
CA PRO A 85 -1.69 -15.45 11.41
C PRO A 85 -2.41 -16.79 11.54
N GLY A 86 -2.37 -17.61 10.48
CA GLY A 86 -3.01 -18.92 10.44
C GLY A 86 -4.50 -18.93 10.11
N THR A 87 -5.17 -17.79 9.95
CA THR A 87 -6.63 -17.73 9.75
C THR A 87 -7.09 -17.45 8.33
N GLY A 88 -6.19 -17.15 7.39
CA GLY A 88 -6.61 -16.87 6.01
C GLY A 88 -5.49 -16.43 5.07
N CYS A 89 -5.89 -16.16 3.82
CA CYS A 89 -4.97 -15.67 2.80
C CYS A 89 -4.82 -14.14 2.89
N ALA A 90 -3.60 -13.67 3.11
CA ALA A 90 -3.28 -12.25 3.20
C ALA A 90 -3.72 -11.47 1.94
N GLY A 91 -3.51 -12.03 0.77
CA GLY A 91 -3.91 -11.38 -0.49
C GLY A 91 -5.42 -11.19 -0.64
N ARG A 92 -6.24 -12.12 -0.10
CA ARG A 92 -7.70 -11.94 -0.08
C ARG A 92 -8.11 -10.77 0.82
N GLY A 93 -7.47 -10.62 1.97
CA GLY A 93 -7.69 -9.50 2.88
C GLY A 93 -7.34 -8.16 2.21
N ILE A 94 -6.18 -8.07 1.57
CA ILE A 94 -5.75 -6.87 0.84
C ILE A 94 -6.74 -6.52 -0.29
N ALA A 95 -7.17 -7.51 -1.06
CA ALA A 95 -8.16 -7.29 -2.11
C ALA A 95 -9.48 -6.71 -1.55
N SER A 96 -9.96 -7.23 -0.42
CA SER A 96 -11.16 -6.69 0.24
C SER A 96 -10.96 -5.26 0.72
N ALA A 97 -9.82 -4.95 1.31
CA ALA A 97 -9.50 -3.60 1.78
C ALA A 97 -9.42 -2.60 0.62
N LEU A 98 -8.79 -2.98 -0.50
CA LEU A 98 -8.67 -2.10 -1.67
C LEU A 98 -10.03 -1.81 -2.31
N ARG A 99 -10.92 -2.80 -2.40
CA ARG A 99 -12.28 -2.59 -2.89
C ARG A 99 -13.06 -1.62 -2.00
N GLU A 100 -12.94 -1.76 -0.70
CA GLU A 100 -13.58 -0.86 0.26
C GLU A 100 -13.08 0.59 0.12
N ILE A 101 -11.75 0.79 0.01
CA ILE A 101 -11.16 2.11 -0.24
C ILE A 101 -11.72 2.73 -1.53
N GLN A 102 -11.91 1.93 -2.57
CA GLN A 102 -12.49 2.39 -3.85
C GLN A 102 -13.98 2.72 -3.72
N GLN A 103 -14.77 1.88 -3.04
CA GLN A 103 -16.21 2.07 -2.87
C GLN A 103 -16.53 3.33 -2.06
N GLN A 104 -15.71 3.67 -1.09
CA GLN A 104 -15.87 4.88 -0.27
C GLN A 104 -15.30 6.14 -0.90
N ASP A 105 -14.72 6.05 -2.10
CA ASP A 105 -14.14 7.17 -2.87
C ASP A 105 -13.12 8.02 -2.08
N LEU A 106 -12.42 7.38 -1.13
CA LEU A 106 -11.50 8.06 -0.21
C LEU A 106 -10.31 8.73 -0.91
N LEU A 107 -10.07 8.37 -2.17
CA LEU A 107 -8.91 8.81 -2.94
C LEU A 107 -9.25 9.86 -4.01
N ALA A 108 -10.51 10.22 -4.21
CA ALA A 108 -10.97 11.05 -5.34
C ALA A 108 -10.28 12.42 -5.42
N ASP A 109 -9.97 13.01 -4.26
CA ASP A 109 -9.34 14.35 -4.15
C ASP A 109 -7.81 14.27 -4.08
N ARG A 110 -7.17 13.22 -4.61
CA ARG A 110 -5.72 13.07 -4.60
C ARG A 110 -5.12 13.30 -5.99
N ASP A 111 -3.96 13.98 -6.04
CA ASP A 111 -3.17 14.11 -7.26
C ASP A 111 -2.41 12.83 -7.55
N VAL A 112 -1.85 12.23 -6.49
CA VAL A 112 -1.05 11.00 -6.56
C VAL A 112 -1.47 10.01 -5.47
N VAL A 113 -1.62 8.74 -5.85
CA VAL A 113 -1.83 7.62 -4.94
C VAL A 113 -0.71 6.61 -5.13
N ILE A 114 -0.02 6.27 -4.05
CA ILE A 114 1.06 5.28 -4.04
C ILE A 114 0.61 4.05 -3.26
N TYR A 115 0.57 2.91 -3.93
CA TYR A 115 0.32 1.60 -3.32
C TYR A 115 1.66 0.92 -3.03
N ASP A 116 1.96 0.69 -1.76
CA ASP A 116 3.15 -0.05 -1.31
C ASP A 116 2.81 -1.54 -1.19
N VAL A 117 3.19 -2.32 -2.19
CA VAL A 117 2.75 -3.71 -2.33
C VAL A 117 3.88 -4.68 -1.99
N LEU A 118 3.57 -5.70 -1.17
CA LEU A 118 4.50 -6.79 -0.88
C LEU A 118 4.82 -7.58 -2.17
N GLY A 119 6.10 -7.81 -2.42
CA GLY A 119 6.58 -8.48 -3.63
C GLY A 119 7.15 -9.89 -3.43
N ASP A 120 7.06 -10.43 -2.21
CA ASP A 120 7.67 -11.74 -1.91
C ASP A 120 6.78 -12.92 -2.31
N VAL A 121 5.47 -12.72 -2.41
CA VAL A 121 4.49 -13.77 -2.67
C VAL A 121 3.58 -13.38 -3.82
N VAL A 122 3.62 -14.17 -4.87
CA VAL A 122 2.74 -14.01 -6.03
C VAL A 122 1.40 -14.69 -5.73
N CYS A 123 0.57 -14.12 -4.85
CA CYS A 123 -0.82 -14.53 -4.76
C CYS A 123 -1.73 -13.47 -5.39
N GLY A 124 -2.87 -13.91 -5.94
CA GLY A 124 -3.76 -13.06 -6.72
C GLY A 124 -4.21 -11.76 -6.07
N GLY A 125 -4.19 -11.68 -4.73
CA GLY A 125 -4.54 -10.45 -4.01
C GLY A 125 -3.47 -9.35 -4.11
N PHE A 126 -2.18 -9.72 -4.15
CA PHE A 126 -1.10 -8.75 -4.32
C PHE A 126 -0.97 -8.25 -5.76
N SER A 127 -1.44 -9.01 -6.73
CA SER A 127 -1.51 -8.58 -8.13
C SER A 127 -2.78 -7.77 -8.47
N MET A 128 -3.72 -7.65 -7.54
CA MET A 128 -4.98 -6.93 -7.77
C MET A 128 -4.78 -5.50 -8.28
N PRO A 129 -3.85 -4.68 -7.74
CA PRO A 129 -3.64 -3.34 -8.26
C PRO A 129 -3.29 -3.28 -9.74
N LEU A 130 -2.64 -4.32 -10.26
CA LEU A 130 -2.31 -4.46 -11.68
C LEU A 130 -3.47 -5.03 -12.49
N ARG A 131 -4.09 -6.11 -11.98
CA ARG A 131 -5.14 -6.85 -12.71
C ARG A 131 -6.43 -6.06 -12.87
N GLU A 132 -6.80 -5.25 -11.89
CA GLU A 132 -8.00 -4.43 -11.90
C GLU A 132 -7.73 -2.99 -12.40
N ASN A 133 -6.57 -2.75 -13.04
CA ASN A 133 -6.15 -1.43 -13.54
C ASN A 133 -6.26 -0.31 -12.48
N ILE A 134 -6.02 -0.67 -11.21
CA ILE A 134 -6.04 0.29 -10.10
C ILE A 134 -4.87 1.28 -10.25
N ALA A 135 -3.72 0.82 -10.73
CA ALA A 135 -2.54 1.65 -10.97
C ALA A 135 -2.14 1.65 -12.44
N GLN A 136 -1.67 2.82 -12.91
CA GLN A 136 -1.17 3.01 -14.26
C GLN A 136 0.33 2.68 -14.37
N ASP A 137 1.09 2.99 -13.33
CA ASP A 137 2.54 2.79 -13.32
C ASP A 137 2.97 1.80 -12.25
N VAL A 138 3.98 1.02 -12.56
CA VAL A 138 4.60 0.05 -11.67
C VAL A 138 6.08 0.34 -11.54
N TYR A 139 6.54 0.47 -10.30
CA TYR A 139 7.96 0.59 -9.98
C TYR A 139 8.40 -0.62 -9.18
N LEU A 140 9.55 -1.16 -9.53
CA LEU A 140 10.18 -2.26 -8.82
C LEU A 140 11.38 -1.74 -8.03
N VAL A 141 11.34 -1.92 -6.72
CA VAL A 141 12.49 -1.70 -5.84
C VAL A 141 13.21 -3.03 -5.66
N THR A 142 14.49 -3.07 -6.04
CA THR A 142 15.31 -4.27 -5.93
C THR A 142 16.73 -3.92 -5.50
N THR A 143 17.45 -4.91 -5.03
CA THR A 143 18.89 -4.89 -4.76
C THR A 143 19.59 -5.87 -5.68
N ALA A 144 20.91 -5.83 -5.75
CA ALA A 144 21.71 -6.71 -6.62
C ALA A 144 21.85 -8.15 -6.08
N ASP A 145 21.20 -8.48 -4.95
CA ASP A 145 21.20 -9.86 -4.45
C ASP A 145 20.27 -10.77 -5.25
N PHE A 146 20.64 -12.05 -5.32
CA PHE A 146 19.93 -13.04 -6.13
C PHE A 146 18.44 -13.13 -5.78
N MET A 147 18.08 -13.12 -4.51
CA MET A 147 16.68 -13.28 -4.09
C MET A 147 15.82 -12.07 -4.42
N ALA A 148 16.38 -10.84 -4.35
CA ALA A 148 15.68 -9.63 -4.73
C ALA A 148 15.45 -9.59 -6.26
N LEU A 149 16.46 -9.97 -7.05
CA LEU A 149 16.35 -10.07 -8.50
C LEU A 149 15.36 -11.17 -8.92
N TYR A 150 15.36 -12.31 -8.21
CA TYR A 150 14.39 -13.39 -8.45
C TYR A 150 12.95 -12.92 -8.19
N ALA A 151 12.71 -12.22 -7.06
CA ALA A 151 11.40 -11.65 -6.75
C ALA A 151 10.97 -10.62 -7.80
N ALA A 152 11.85 -9.72 -8.20
CA ALA A 152 11.59 -8.72 -9.24
C ALA A 152 11.23 -9.38 -10.57
N ASN A 153 11.99 -10.42 -10.99
CA ASN A 153 11.72 -11.17 -12.21
C ASN A 153 10.35 -11.88 -12.19
N ASN A 154 9.92 -12.38 -11.03
CA ASN A 154 8.60 -12.99 -10.89
C ASN A 154 7.45 -11.98 -10.98
N ILE A 155 7.67 -10.75 -10.54
CA ILE A 155 6.68 -9.67 -10.67
C ILE A 155 6.53 -9.23 -12.13
N CYS A 156 7.61 -9.31 -12.92
CA CYS A 156 7.60 -8.95 -14.34
C CYS A 156 6.93 -9.98 -15.27
N LYS A 157 6.69 -11.19 -14.79
CA LYS A 157 5.99 -12.27 -15.52
C LYS A 157 4.47 -12.19 -15.35
#